data_e2d52cb3581b8b7e3bcde8291f9a7f56
#
_entry.id   e2d52cb3581b8b7e3bcde8291f9a7f56
#
_cell.length_a   1.000
_cell.length_b   1.000
_cell.length_c   1.000
_cell.angle_alpha   90.00
_cell.angle_beta   90.00
_cell.angle_gamma   90.00
#
_symmetry.space_group_name_H-M   'P 1'
#
loop_
_entity.id
_entity.type
_entity.pdbx_description
1 polymer ?
#
loop_
_entity_poly.entity_id
_entity_poly.type
_entity_poly.pdbx_seq_one_letter_code
_entity_poly.pdbx_strand_id
1 'polypeptide(L)'
;MVSMRVKILFYSVMTFLLSCEERYFISLDPDVTDQLVINGFIDQSEGPYFIYVALTQGDWRPPLGIENAEVVIKDEAGQEESCAHMYEGKYSCAGDVVRGRLGVAYQIEVTYDNQLFTSSPDRMPLVEASSLMSWTEDQIITTSINGVDVMESSINFDLDVSVPNSEGVHFFQWRFEETYQVRETDFPDPFGTIPPPCYITKKTGSKQFELLFFNEFSSRQVTLDDAIVRLFDQSFLSKHIFIMYQHAISESYFNYLSQVKTLTESTGTLFDPPSGRVQGNINTIDATVQAIGFFGAIRVDTSYSVIYPNQINYTQKDGCLYDPSIADYQYEPYCADCIKLSGSLKEPPIYWSTVN
;
A
#
# COMPACT_ATOMS: atom_id res chain seq x y z
N MET A 1 -14.29 67.44 17.95
CA MET A 1 -13.06 66.59 17.82
C MET A 1 -13.35 65.08 17.87
N VAL A 2 -14.40 64.60 18.50
CA VAL A 2 -14.77 63.16 18.55
C VAL A 2 -15.23 62.61 17.19
N SER A 3 -15.90 63.42 16.37
CA SER A 3 -16.44 62.98 15.04
C SER A 3 -15.38 62.60 14.00
N MET A 4 -14.19 63.21 14.04
CA MET A 4 -13.14 62.92 13.05
C MET A 4 -12.37 61.62 13.35
N ARG A 5 -12.20 61.28 14.62
CA ARG A 5 -11.55 60.03 15.04
C ARG A 5 -12.42 58.81 14.75
N VAL A 6 -13.76 58.93 14.90
CA VAL A 6 -14.72 57.86 14.57
C VAL A 6 -14.78 57.61 13.07
N LYS A 7 -14.72 58.66 12.24
CA LYS A 7 -14.69 58.49 10.78
C LYS A 7 -13.39 57.83 10.30
N ILE A 8 -12.24 58.12 10.88
CA ILE A 8 -10.95 57.49 10.55
C ILE A 8 -10.98 56.01 10.93
N LEU A 9 -11.53 55.68 12.10
CA LEU A 9 -11.67 54.29 12.53
C LEU A 9 -12.63 53.49 11.62
N PHE A 10 -13.72 54.11 11.17
CA PHE A 10 -14.69 53.49 10.26
C PHE A 10 -14.06 53.24 8.87
N TYR A 11 -13.30 54.17 8.32
CA TYR A 11 -12.56 53.97 7.06
C TYR A 11 -11.45 52.94 7.18
N SER A 12 -10.74 52.86 8.32
CA SER A 12 -9.72 51.83 8.56
C SER A 12 -10.29 50.44 8.66
N VAL A 13 -11.46 50.28 9.26
CA VAL A 13 -12.16 48.94 9.34
C VAL A 13 -12.74 48.54 7.98
N MET A 14 -13.20 49.54 7.18
CA MET A 14 -13.76 49.22 5.86
C MET A 14 -12.69 48.81 4.83
N THR A 15 -11.45 49.26 4.98
CA THR A 15 -10.32 48.81 4.12
C THR A 15 -9.85 47.39 4.44
N PHE A 16 -10.06 46.88 5.65
CA PHE A 16 -9.76 45.49 6.01
C PHE A 16 -10.78 44.45 5.48
N LEU A 17 -11.97 44.92 5.08
CA LEU A 17 -13.03 44.02 4.55
C LEU A 17 -12.96 43.85 3.02
N LEU A 18 -11.98 44.45 2.33
CA LEU A 18 -11.74 44.30 0.89
C LEU A 18 -10.58 43.33 0.58
N SER A 19 -10.28 42.40 1.47
CA SER A 19 -9.42 41.27 1.16
C SER A 19 -10.18 40.36 0.19
N CYS A 20 -10.01 40.59 -1.11
CA CYS A 20 -10.41 39.64 -2.14
C CYS A 20 -9.56 38.40 -1.95
N GLU A 21 -10.17 37.29 -1.55
CA GLU A 21 -9.61 35.98 -1.63
C GLU A 21 -9.69 35.55 -3.10
N GLU A 22 -8.61 35.79 -3.85
CA GLU A 22 -8.51 35.20 -5.19
C GLU A 22 -8.36 33.70 -5.06
N ARG A 23 -9.36 32.98 -5.54
CA ARG A 23 -9.23 31.53 -5.74
C ARG A 23 -8.21 31.31 -6.85
N TYR A 24 -7.00 30.97 -6.47
CA TYR A 24 -5.99 30.54 -7.42
C TYR A 24 -6.35 29.13 -7.92
N PHE A 25 -6.91 29.06 -9.10
CA PHE A 25 -7.08 27.78 -9.81
C PHE A 25 -5.69 27.45 -10.38
N ILE A 26 -5.04 26.45 -9.79
CA ILE A 26 -3.88 25.83 -10.42
C ILE A 26 -4.43 25.14 -11.67
N SER A 27 -4.26 25.74 -12.85
CA SER A 27 -4.39 25.00 -14.09
C SER A 27 -3.23 24.02 -14.11
N LEU A 28 -3.50 22.74 -13.91
CA LEU A 28 -2.54 21.71 -14.23
C LEU A 28 -2.22 21.86 -15.72
N ASP A 29 -0.94 21.92 -16.02
CA ASP A 29 -0.46 22.05 -17.39
C ASP A 29 -1.06 20.89 -18.22
N PRO A 30 -1.87 21.16 -19.26
CA PRO A 30 -2.49 20.10 -20.05
C PRO A 30 -1.46 19.20 -20.75
N ASP A 31 -0.18 19.58 -20.78
CA ASP A 31 0.92 18.80 -21.36
C ASP A 31 1.44 17.67 -20.45
N VAL A 32 0.85 17.45 -19.27
CA VAL A 32 1.21 16.35 -18.34
C VAL A 32 0.28 15.14 -18.53
N THR A 33 -0.57 15.13 -19.54
CA THR A 33 -1.43 13.99 -19.87
C THR A 33 -0.62 12.88 -20.55
N ASP A 34 -0.90 11.65 -20.16
CA ASP A 34 -0.47 10.41 -20.83
C ASP A 34 0.99 9.99 -20.61
N GLN A 35 1.47 10.09 -19.35
CA GLN A 35 2.77 9.50 -18.99
C GLN A 35 2.63 7.98 -18.84
N LEU A 36 3.58 7.24 -19.41
CA LEU A 36 3.66 5.80 -19.21
C LEU A 36 4.15 5.49 -17.80
N VAL A 37 3.40 4.68 -17.07
CA VAL A 37 3.73 4.18 -15.73
C VAL A 37 4.22 2.76 -15.86
N ILE A 38 5.42 2.46 -15.38
CA ILE A 38 5.97 1.11 -15.33
C ILE A 38 6.38 0.83 -13.90
N ASN A 39 5.69 -0.10 -13.23
CA ASN A 39 5.99 -0.50 -11.86
C ASN A 39 6.08 -2.01 -11.74
N GLY A 40 7.06 -2.48 -11.01
CA GLY A 40 7.22 -3.90 -10.71
C GLY A 40 8.50 -4.19 -9.98
N PHE A 41 8.65 -5.43 -9.59
CA PHE A 41 9.90 -5.91 -9.01
C PHE A 41 10.08 -7.41 -9.27
N ILE A 42 11.32 -7.84 -9.20
CA ILE A 42 11.74 -9.23 -9.13
C ILE A 42 12.25 -9.51 -7.71
N ASP A 43 11.86 -10.63 -7.13
CA ASP A 43 12.34 -11.10 -5.83
C ASP A 43 13.00 -12.47 -5.95
N GLN A 44 13.50 -13.03 -4.86
CA GLN A 44 14.18 -14.33 -4.84
C GLN A 44 13.23 -15.55 -4.94
N SER A 45 11.94 -15.34 -5.16
CA SER A 45 10.99 -16.44 -5.40
C SER A 45 11.20 -17.08 -6.78
N GLU A 46 10.55 -18.21 -7.01
CA GLU A 46 10.57 -18.86 -8.32
C GLU A 46 9.66 -18.19 -9.37
N GLY A 47 9.03 -17.07 -9.00
CA GLY A 47 8.01 -16.39 -9.79
C GLY A 47 6.60 -16.91 -9.50
N PRO A 48 5.57 -16.50 -10.25
CA PRO A 48 5.65 -15.47 -11.27
C PRO A 48 5.88 -14.06 -10.72
N TYR A 49 6.61 -13.22 -11.47
CA TYR A 49 6.80 -11.79 -11.15
C TYR A 49 5.77 -10.96 -11.89
N PHE A 50 5.29 -9.88 -11.24
CA PHE A 50 4.24 -9.06 -11.79
C PHE A 50 4.71 -7.65 -12.10
N ILE A 51 4.43 -7.21 -13.33
CA ILE A 51 4.73 -5.87 -13.81
C ILE A 51 3.41 -5.19 -14.16
N TYR A 52 3.30 -3.92 -13.82
CA TYR A 52 2.16 -3.09 -14.16
C TYR A 52 2.57 -2.00 -15.14
N VAL A 53 1.90 -1.93 -16.29
CA VAL A 53 2.12 -0.94 -17.33
C VAL A 53 0.81 -0.20 -17.58
N ALA A 54 0.80 1.12 -17.42
CA ALA A 54 -0.40 1.93 -17.56
C ALA A 54 -0.07 3.33 -18.12
N LEU A 55 -1.09 4.04 -18.60
CA LEU A 55 -1.02 5.46 -18.90
C LEU A 55 -1.70 6.26 -17.78
N THR A 56 -1.09 7.34 -17.33
CA THR A 56 -1.77 8.29 -16.47
C THR A 56 -2.93 8.91 -17.23
N GLN A 57 -4.03 9.19 -16.53
CA GLN A 57 -5.16 9.91 -17.10
C GLN A 57 -5.33 11.23 -16.33
N GLY A 58 -5.59 12.31 -17.05
CA GLY A 58 -5.99 13.56 -16.42
C GLY A 58 -7.29 13.42 -15.63
N ASP A 59 -7.66 14.45 -14.89
CA ASP A 59 -8.98 14.57 -14.22
C ASP A 59 -9.30 13.53 -13.15
N TRP A 60 -8.30 13.11 -12.34
CA TRP A 60 -8.47 12.20 -11.21
C TRP A 60 -8.95 10.78 -11.58
N ARG A 61 -8.92 10.43 -12.86
CA ARG A 61 -9.24 9.09 -13.32
C ARG A 61 -8.10 8.11 -12.96
N PRO A 62 -8.43 6.85 -12.63
CA PRO A 62 -7.40 5.84 -12.41
C PRO A 62 -6.56 5.65 -13.69
N PRO A 63 -5.27 5.26 -13.56
CA PRO A 63 -4.44 4.95 -14.72
C PRO A 63 -5.10 3.91 -15.63
N LEU A 64 -4.97 4.09 -16.93
CA LEU A 64 -5.45 3.15 -17.93
C LEU A 64 -4.42 2.06 -18.16
N GLY A 65 -4.74 0.81 -17.81
CA GLY A 65 -3.87 -0.34 -18.05
C GLY A 65 -3.61 -0.56 -19.54
N ILE A 66 -2.34 -0.79 -19.89
CA ILE A 66 -1.90 -1.07 -21.27
C ILE A 66 -1.88 -2.57 -21.49
N GLU A 67 -2.58 -3.06 -22.52
CA GLU A 67 -2.72 -4.49 -22.80
C GLU A 67 -1.76 -4.99 -23.90
N ASN A 68 -1.24 -4.09 -24.73
CA ASN A 68 -0.48 -4.41 -25.93
C ASN A 68 0.99 -3.99 -25.86
N ALA A 69 1.57 -3.86 -24.67
CA ALA A 69 2.99 -3.66 -24.51
C ALA A 69 3.75 -4.99 -24.62
N GLU A 70 4.95 -4.96 -25.16
CA GLU A 70 5.92 -6.04 -25.02
C GLU A 70 6.78 -5.77 -23.78
N VAL A 71 6.76 -6.69 -22.83
CA VAL A 71 7.44 -6.55 -21.53
C VAL A 71 8.47 -7.67 -21.39
N VAL A 72 9.73 -7.32 -21.14
CA VAL A 72 10.84 -8.26 -21.02
C VAL A 72 11.67 -7.94 -19.78
N ILE A 73 11.91 -8.94 -18.93
CA ILE A 73 12.88 -8.83 -17.83
C ILE A 73 14.22 -9.40 -18.29
N LYS A 74 15.32 -8.73 -17.89
CA LYS A 74 16.69 -9.15 -18.19
C LYS A 74 17.54 -9.21 -16.94
N ASP A 75 18.45 -10.18 -16.87
CA ASP A 75 19.50 -10.24 -15.85
C ASP A 75 20.84 -9.70 -16.36
N GLU A 76 21.79 -9.51 -15.46
CA GLU A 76 23.14 -9.02 -15.80
C GLU A 76 23.97 -10.01 -16.64
N ALA A 77 23.55 -11.29 -16.75
CA ALA A 77 24.16 -12.28 -17.62
C ALA A 77 23.62 -12.24 -19.05
N GLY A 78 22.63 -11.38 -19.32
CA GLY A 78 21.98 -11.24 -20.62
C GLY A 78 20.90 -12.29 -20.89
N GLN A 79 20.40 -12.99 -19.87
CA GLN A 79 19.20 -13.81 -20.01
C GLN A 79 17.98 -12.91 -20.07
N GLU A 80 17.03 -13.26 -20.92
CA GLU A 80 15.82 -12.47 -21.18
C GLU A 80 14.59 -13.35 -21.04
N GLU A 81 13.53 -12.81 -20.44
CA GLU A 81 12.23 -13.46 -20.31
C GLU A 81 11.09 -12.51 -20.65
N SER A 82 10.25 -12.91 -21.59
CA SER A 82 9.05 -12.17 -21.97
C SER A 82 7.92 -12.44 -20.99
N CYS A 83 7.19 -11.37 -20.61
CA CYS A 83 6.07 -11.43 -19.72
C CYS A 83 4.74 -11.44 -20.48
N ALA A 84 3.80 -12.28 -20.07
CA ALA A 84 2.49 -12.37 -20.69
C ALA A 84 1.51 -11.36 -20.06
N HIS A 85 0.73 -10.67 -20.89
CA HIS A 85 -0.37 -9.83 -20.39
C HIS A 85 -1.45 -10.70 -19.75
N MET A 86 -1.96 -10.27 -18.60
CA MET A 86 -3.05 -10.93 -17.88
C MET A 86 -4.36 -10.14 -18.02
N TYR A 87 -4.42 -8.96 -17.42
CA TYR A 87 -5.58 -8.05 -17.43
C TYR A 87 -5.16 -6.65 -16.99
N GLU A 88 -5.85 -5.61 -17.44
CA GLU A 88 -5.75 -4.21 -16.97
C GLU A 88 -4.31 -3.71 -16.80
N GLY A 89 -3.43 -4.01 -17.76
CA GLY A 89 -2.02 -3.60 -17.73
C GLY A 89 -1.13 -4.39 -16.78
N LYS A 90 -1.62 -5.48 -16.19
CA LYS A 90 -0.84 -6.42 -15.40
C LYS A 90 -0.21 -7.48 -16.31
N TYR A 91 1.11 -7.63 -16.22
CA TYR A 91 1.92 -8.62 -16.92
C TYR A 91 2.51 -9.61 -15.93
N SER A 92 2.61 -10.88 -16.32
CA SER A 92 3.19 -11.98 -15.55
C SER A 92 4.39 -12.54 -16.26
N CYS A 93 5.55 -12.52 -15.61
CA CYS A 93 6.78 -13.15 -16.04
C CYS A 93 6.92 -14.45 -15.26
N ALA A 94 6.98 -15.59 -15.94
CA ALA A 94 6.87 -16.91 -15.30
C ALA A 94 8.00 -17.24 -14.32
N GLY A 95 9.21 -16.70 -14.55
CA GLY A 95 10.41 -17.04 -13.79
C GLY A 95 11.10 -18.31 -14.29
N ASP A 96 10.79 -18.73 -15.50
CA ASP A 96 11.37 -19.96 -16.08
C ASP A 96 12.81 -19.77 -16.56
N VAL A 97 13.13 -18.60 -17.08
CA VAL A 97 14.45 -18.23 -17.64
C VAL A 97 15.17 -17.25 -16.71
N VAL A 98 14.49 -16.16 -16.34
CA VAL A 98 15.06 -15.12 -15.48
C VAL A 98 14.49 -15.29 -14.08
N ARG A 99 15.29 -15.83 -13.17
CA ARG A 99 14.94 -16.00 -11.75
C ARG A 99 15.67 -15.00 -10.89
N GLY A 100 14.95 -14.50 -9.87
CA GLY A 100 15.53 -13.63 -8.88
C GLY A 100 16.56 -14.35 -8.02
N ARG A 101 17.78 -13.77 -7.95
CA ARG A 101 18.92 -14.26 -7.17
C ARG A 101 19.57 -13.10 -6.43
N LEU A 102 19.91 -13.36 -5.17
CA LEU A 102 20.59 -12.37 -4.35
C LEU A 102 21.92 -11.93 -5.00
N GLY A 103 22.20 -10.64 -4.98
CA GLY A 103 23.41 -10.04 -5.53
C GLY A 103 23.44 -9.88 -7.06
N VAL A 104 22.40 -10.32 -7.78
CA VAL A 104 22.28 -10.17 -9.23
C VAL A 104 21.52 -8.90 -9.56
N ALA A 105 21.90 -8.21 -10.64
CA ALA A 105 21.21 -7.03 -11.13
C ALA A 105 20.22 -7.40 -12.25
N TYR A 106 19.07 -6.72 -12.21
CA TYR A 106 17.97 -6.92 -13.15
C TYR A 106 17.53 -5.59 -13.74
N GLN A 107 16.99 -5.64 -14.94
CA GLN A 107 16.38 -4.51 -15.62
C GLN A 107 15.13 -4.96 -16.36
N ILE A 108 14.25 -4.02 -16.68
CA ILE A 108 13.08 -4.24 -17.50
C ILE A 108 13.19 -3.46 -18.82
N GLU A 109 12.69 -4.04 -19.89
CA GLU A 109 12.42 -3.37 -21.14
C GLU A 109 10.93 -3.45 -21.45
N VAL A 110 10.35 -2.34 -21.83
CA VAL A 110 8.95 -2.24 -22.25
C VAL A 110 8.89 -1.54 -23.58
N THR A 111 8.33 -2.23 -24.60
CA THR A 111 8.07 -1.62 -25.90
C THR A 111 6.57 -1.33 -25.99
N TYR A 112 6.23 -0.06 -26.18
CA TYR A 112 4.86 0.40 -26.36
C TYR A 112 4.82 1.52 -27.40
N ASP A 113 3.86 1.46 -28.32
CA ASP A 113 3.68 2.43 -29.43
C ASP A 113 4.98 2.72 -30.22
N ASN A 114 5.72 1.65 -30.56
CA ASN A 114 7.05 1.69 -31.21
C ASN A 114 8.14 2.45 -30.44
N GLN A 115 7.96 2.68 -29.16
CA GLN A 115 8.94 3.31 -28.29
C GLN A 115 9.47 2.31 -27.28
N LEU A 116 10.77 2.40 -26.99
CA LEU A 116 11.46 1.54 -26.04
C LEU A 116 11.71 2.30 -24.74
N PHE A 117 11.25 1.72 -23.64
CA PHE A 117 11.48 2.17 -22.28
C PHE A 117 12.32 1.13 -21.56
N THR A 118 13.35 1.57 -20.83
CA THR A 118 14.25 0.66 -20.12
C THR A 118 14.45 1.16 -18.70
N SER A 119 14.51 0.25 -17.72
CA SER A 119 14.96 0.65 -16.40
C SER A 119 16.50 0.71 -16.34
N SER A 120 17.02 1.55 -15.43
CA SER A 120 18.39 1.33 -14.96
C SER A 120 18.46 -0.01 -14.24
N PRO A 121 19.59 -0.76 -14.35
CA PRO A 121 19.74 -2.01 -13.62
C PRO A 121 19.63 -1.79 -12.11
N ASP A 122 18.86 -2.63 -11.42
CA ASP A 122 18.73 -2.64 -9.97
C ASP A 122 19.25 -3.97 -9.40
N ARG A 123 20.07 -3.90 -8.34
CA ARG A 123 20.74 -5.08 -7.77
C ARG A 123 20.03 -5.57 -6.53
N MET A 124 19.68 -6.86 -6.51
CA MET A 124 19.01 -7.49 -5.38
C MET A 124 19.96 -7.52 -4.16
N PRO A 125 19.54 -6.96 -3.02
CA PRO A 125 20.38 -6.93 -1.81
C PRO A 125 20.71 -8.32 -1.27
N LEU A 126 21.90 -8.45 -0.69
CA LEU A 126 22.35 -9.67 0.00
C LEU A 126 21.91 -9.69 1.47
N VAL A 127 21.74 -8.50 2.05
CA VAL A 127 21.51 -8.35 3.50
C VAL A 127 20.10 -8.80 3.88
N GLU A 128 20.00 -9.35 5.08
CA GLU A 128 18.75 -9.71 5.74
C GLU A 128 18.66 -8.98 7.07
N ALA A 129 17.48 -8.45 7.40
CA ALA A 129 17.19 -8.01 8.75
C ALA A 129 16.31 -9.07 9.43
N SER A 130 16.46 -9.21 10.74
CA SER A 130 15.52 -9.96 11.56
C SER A 130 14.48 -8.97 12.09
N SER A 131 13.21 -9.20 11.81
CA SER A 131 12.12 -8.38 12.31
C SER A 131 11.12 -9.23 13.07
N LEU A 132 10.78 -8.79 14.28
CA LEU A 132 9.81 -9.46 15.15
C LEU A 132 8.63 -8.52 15.39
N MET A 133 7.42 -8.97 15.05
CA MET A 133 6.19 -8.28 15.43
C MET A 133 5.74 -8.71 16.82
N SER A 134 5.51 -7.74 17.69
CA SER A 134 4.78 -7.91 18.95
C SER A 134 3.54 -7.03 18.94
N TRP A 135 2.50 -7.39 19.69
CA TRP A 135 1.27 -6.62 19.72
C TRP A 135 0.75 -6.40 21.14
N THR A 136 0.03 -5.31 21.31
CA THR A 136 -0.67 -4.93 22.52
C THR A 136 -2.08 -4.43 22.19
N GLU A 137 -3.01 -4.58 23.15
CA GLU A 137 -4.29 -3.89 23.06
C GLU A 137 -4.14 -2.48 23.63
N ASP A 138 -4.74 -1.50 22.95
CA ASP A 138 -4.75 -0.10 23.37
C ASP A 138 -6.12 0.54 23.10
N GLN A 139 -6.25 1.79 23.49
CA GLN A 139 -7.42 2.62 23.20
C GLN A 139 -6.96 3.91 22.56
N ILE A 140 -7.47 4.19 21.37
CA ILE A 140 -7.17 5.42 20.66
C ILE A 140 -8.39 6.33 20.60
N ILE A 141 -8.13 7.62 20.56
CA ILE A 141 -9.20 8.62 20.39
C ILE A 141 -9.39 8.80 18.88
N THR A 142 -10.60 8.54 18.41
CA THR A 142 -11.02 8.82 17.05
C THR A 142 -12.08 9.93 17.07
N THR A 143 -12.02 10.82 16.08
CA THR A 143 -13.05 11.85 15.94
C THR A 143 -14.13 11.36 14.99
N SER A 144 -15.35 11.22 15.51
CA SER A 144 -16.51 10.80 14.72
C SER A 144 -16.89 11.83 13.66
N ILE A 145 -17.70 11.43 12.67
CA ILE A 145 -18.19 12.32 11.58
C ILE A 145 -18.88 13.58 12.14
N ASN A 146 -19.44 13.50 13.35
CA ASN A 146 -20.09 14.63 14.02
C ASN A 146 -19.12 15.49 14.85
N GLY A 147 -17.79 15.27 14.76
CA GLY A 147 -16.78 16.00 15.51
C GLY A 147 -16.71 15.65 16.99
N VAL A 148 -17.25 14.50 17.41
CA VAL A 148 -17.18 14.01 18.79
C VAL A 148 -16.03 13.01 18.89
N ASP A 149 -15.16 13.23 19.86
CA ASP A 149 -14.08 12.29 20.17
C ASP A 149 -14.64 11.05 20.87
N VAL A 150 -14.30 9.88 20.33
CA VAL A 150 -14.72 8.56 20.85
C VAL A 150 -13.45 7.77 21.13
N MET A 151 -13.42 7.09 22.29
CA MET A 151 -12.37 6.11 22.58
C MET A 151 -12.73 4.79 21.92
N GLU A 152 -11.88 4.29 21.05
CA GLU A 152 -12.05 3.02 20.38
C GLU A 152 -10.88 2.10 20.70
N SER A 153 -11.18 0.83 20.93
CA SER A 153 -10.17 -0.18 21.20
C SER A 153 -9.45 -0.57 19.92
N SER A 154 -8.15 -0.75 20.01
CA SER A 154 -7.27 -1.10 18.92
C SER A 154 -6.32 -2.23 19.31
N ILE A 155 -5.75 -2.85 18.29
CA ILE A 155 -4.53 -3.65 18.41
C ILE A 155 -3.40 -2.87 17.75
N ASN A 156 -2.31 -2.71 18.49
CA ASN A 156 -1.12 -1.97 18.03
C ASN A 156 0.04 -2.94 17.93
N PHE A 157 0.74 -2.91 16.81
CA PHE A 157 1.93 -3.74 16.59
C PHE A 157 3.18 -2.90 16.62
N ASP A 158 4.11 -3.34 17.44
CA ASP A 158 5.48 -2.85 17.42
C ASP A 158 6.36 -3.79 16.60
N LEU A 159 7.36 -3.25 15.96
CA LEU A 159 8.29 -3.98 15.13
C LEU A 159 9.72 -3.80 15.64
N ASP A 160 10.28 -4.86 16.22
CA ASP A 160 11.68 -4.91 16.62
C ASP A 160 12.53 -5.36 15.45
N VAL A 161 13.36 -4.46 14.93
CA VAL A 161 14.24 -4.70 13.78
C VAL A 161 15.67 -4.83 14.23
N SER A 162 16.33 -5.90 13.80
CA SER A 162 17.77 -6.14 14.03
C SER A 162 18.48 -6.45 12.73
N VAL A 163 19.54 -5.71 12.43
CA VAL A 163 20.35 -5.87 11.23
C VAL A 163 21.71 -6.43 11.58
N PRO A 164 22.23 -7.44 10.85
CA PRO A 164 23.55 -8.01 11.12
C PRO A 164 24.65 -6.96 10.96
N ASN A 165 25.75 -7.16 11.66
CA ASN A 165 26.92 -6.29 11.55
C ASN A 165 27.64 -6.57 10.21
N SER A 166 27.21 -5.89 9.16
CA SER A 166 27.79 -5.93 7.83
C SER A 166 28.23 -4.54 7.39
N GLU A 167 29.23 -4.48 6.52
CA GLU A 167 29.69 -3.20 5.95
C GLU A 167 28.64 -2.60 5.02
N GLY A 168 28.63 -1.27 4.94
CA GLY A 168 27.78 -0.52 4.03
C GLY A 168 26.46 -0.04 4.63
N VAL A 169 25.69 0.59 3.78
CA VAL A 169 24.35 1.11 4.08
C VAL A 169 23.32 0.11 3.59
N HIS A 170 22.34 -0.17 4.42
CA HIS A 170 21.28 -1.13 4.12
C HIS A 170 19.93 -0.44 4.22
N PHE A 171 19.07 -0.70 3.25
CA PHE A 171 17.78 -0.05 3.10
C PHE A 171 16.67 -1.09 3.16
N PHE A 172 15.62 -0.79 3.91
CA PHE A 172 14.49 -1.68 4.12
C PHE A 172 13.17 -0.96 3.98
N GLN A 173 12.18 -1.72 3.52
CA GLN A 173 10.77 -1.36 3.47
C GLN A 173 9.95 -2.44 4.17
N TRP A 174 8.98 -2.06 4.99
CA TRP A 174 7.97 -2.98 5.51
C TRP A 174 6.59 -2.62 4.97
N ARG A 175 5.88 -3.66 4.56
CA ARG A 175 4.48 -3.57 4.13
C ARG A 175 3.67 -4.56 4.94
N PHE A 176 2.42 -4.19 5.22
CA PHE A 176 1.55 -4.97 6.07
C PHE A 176 0.23 -5.27 5.38
N GLU A 177 -0.22 -6.50 5.53
CA GLU A 177 -1.54 -6.97 5.10
C GLU A 177 -2.23 -7.69 6.25
N GLU A 178 -3.55 -7.80 6.17
CA GLU A 178 -4.34 -8.59 7.10
C GLU A 178 -5.23 -9.55 6.34
N THR A 179 -5.44 -10.74 6.90
CA THR A 179 -6.38 -11.74 6.37
C THR A 179 -7.29 -12.24 7.46
N TYR A 180 -8.58 -12.25 7.20
CA TYR A 180 -9.60 -12.74 8.13
C TYR A 180 -10.74 -13.45 7.38
N GLN A 181 -11.57 -14.16 8.16
CA GLN A 181 -12.78 -14.82 7.65
C GLN A 181 -14.00 -13.94 7.82
N VAL A 182 -14.89 -14.00 6.82
CA VAL A 182 -16.27 -13.49 6.91
C VAL A 182 -17.20 -14.67 6.74
N ARG A 183 -18.16 -14.81 7.65
CA ARG A 183 -19.17 -15.87 7.60
C ARG A 183 -20.47 -15.32 7.07
N GLU A 184 -21.18 -16.16 6.32
CA GLU A 184 -22.58 -15.90 5.97
C GLU A 184 -23.47 -16.24 7.16
N THR A 185 -24.67 -15.69 7.17
CA THR A 185 -25.69 -16.02 8.16
C THR A 185 -26.13 -17.49 7.99
N ASP A 186 -26.14 -18.23 9.06
CA ASP A 186 -26.66 -19.58 9.10
C ASP A 186 -28.20 -19.53 9.16
N PHE A 187 -28.83 -19.18 8.04
CA PHE A 187 -30.27 -19.19 7.94
C PHE A 187 -30.80 -20.62 8.10
N PRO A 188 -31.97 -20.80 8.75
CA PRO A 188 -32.58 -22.11 8.90
C PRO A 188 -32.75 -22.78 7.53
N ASP A 189 -31.94 -23.79 7.27
CA ASP A 189 -32.01 -24.64 6.09
C ASP A 189 -32.53 -26.03 6.48
N PRO A 190 -33.51 -26.59 5.76
CA PRO A 190 -34.01 -27.97 5.99
C PRO A 190 -32.92 -29.04 5.93
N PHE A 191 -31.79 -28.73 5.27
CA PHE A 191 -30.66 -29.67 5.09
C PHE A 191 -29.53 -29.45 6.10
N GLY A 192 -29.58 -28.37 6.92
CA GLY A 192 -28.56 -28.06 7.93
C GLY A 192 -27.17 -27.75 7.35
N THR A 193 -27.10 -27.23 6.14
CA THR A 193 -25.83 -26.87 5.48
C THR A 193 -25.30 -25.55 6.02
N ILE A 194 -24.11 -25.57 6.60
CA ILE A 194 -23.40 -24.36 7.00
C ILE A 194 -22.64 -23.81 5.79
N PRO A 195 -22.91 -22.57 5.35
CA PRO A 195 -22.20 -21.98 4.21
C PRO A 195 -20.68 -21.89 4.49
N PRO A 196 -19.82 -22.20 3.49
CA PRO A 196 -18.38 -22.01 3.66
C PRO A 196 -18.08 -20.52 3.80
N PRO A 197 -17.12 -20.15 4.68
CA PRO A 197 -16.74 -18.76 4.85
C PRO A 197 -16.03 -18.19 3.61
N CYS A 198 -15.99 -16.87 3.51
CA CYS A 198 -15.09 -16.17 2.61
C CYS A 198 -13.85 -15.66 3.36
N TYR A 199 -12.80 -15.41 2.62
CA TYR A 199 -11.53 -14.87 3.12
C TYR A 199 -11.26 -13.53 2.46
N ILE A 200 -10.82 -12.57 3.23
CA ILE A 200 -10.44 -11.24 2.75
C ILE A 200 -8.99 -11.01 3.10
N THR A 201 -8.19 -10.68 2.10
CA THR A 201 -6.82 -10.19 2.28
C THR A 201 -6.76 -8.76 1.79
N LYS A 202 -6.32 -7.85 2.66
CA LYS A 202 -6.20 -6.43 2.33
C LYS A 202 -5.01 -5.79 3.04
N LYS A 203 -4.58 -4.64 2.54
CA LYS A 203 -3.58 -3.82 3.23
C LYS A 203 -4.13 -3.37 4.57
N THR A 204 -3.29 -3.35 5.60
CA THR A 204 -3.65 -2.91 6.95
C THR A 204 -2.82 -1.71 7.39
N GLY A 205 -3.38 -0.96 8.36
CA GLY A 205 -2.76 0.23 8.90
C GLY A 205 -3.06 1.50 8.09
N SER A 206 -2.79 2.65 8.71
CA SER A 206 -2.95 3.98 8.09
C SER A 206 -1.80 4.32 7.14
N LYS A 207 -0.64 3.70 7.35
CA LYS A 207 0.57 3.91 6.56
C LYS A 207 0.64 2.90 5.42
N GLN A 208 1.05 3.34 4.24
CA GLN A 208 1.20 2.43 3.10
C GLN A 208 2.39 1.48 3.28
N PHE A 209 3.48 1.97 3.89
CA PHE A 209 4.70 1.24 4.19
C PHE A 209 5.58 2.03 5.14
N GLU A 210 6.52 1.34 5.82
CA GLU A 210 7.57 1.97 6.59
C GLU A 210 8.92 1.82 5.88
N LEU A 211 9.80 2.82 6.04
CA LEU A 211 11.13 2.86 5.45
C LEU A 211 12.18 3.14 6.52
N LEU A 212 13.23 2.35 6.55
CA LEU A 212 14.41 2.60 7.36
C LEU A 212 15.69 2.32 6.57
N PHE A 213 16.77 3.02 6.95
CA PHE A 213 18.11 2.68 6.51
C PHE A 213 19.04 2.54 7.71
N PHE A 214 20.02 1.66 7.57
CA PHE A 214 21.05 1.40 8.58
C PHE A 214 22.41 1.64 7.95
N ASN A 215 23.23 2.45 8.60
CA ASN A 215 24.62 2.69 8.24
C ASN A 215 25.54 2.24 9.39
N GLU A 216 26.84 2.35 9.21
CA GLU A 216 27.83 1.95 10.22
C GLU A 216 27.75 2.72 11.55
N PHE A 217 27.11 3.89 11.55
CA PHE A 217 26.92 4.74 12.74
C PHE A 217 25.55 4.56 13.39
N SER A 218 24.63 3.86 12.74
CA SER A 218 23.28 3.62 13.27
C SER A 218 23.28 2.52 14.32
N SER A 219 22.32 2.59 15.25
CA SER A 219 21.98 1.41 16.05
C SER A 219 21.59 0.27 15.13
N ARG A 220 22.10 -0.93 15.39
CA ARG A 220 21.73 -2.14 14.65
C ARG A 220 20.41 -2.75 15.13
N GLN A 221 19.82 -2.16 16.14
CA GLN A 221 18.51 -2.52 16.68
C GLN A 221 17.66 -1.27 16.82
N VAL A 222 16.46 -1.31 16.26
CA VAL A 222 15.48 -0.23 16.30
C VAL A 222 14.10 -0.84 16.52
N THR A 223 13.31 -0.25 17.40
CA THR A 223 11.88 -0.54 17.53
C THR A 223 11.10 0.52 16.77
N LEU A 224 10.20 0.09 15.92
CA LEU A 224 9.18 0.93 15.30
C LEU A 224 7.90 0.74 16.12
N ASP A 225 7.61 1.72 16.95
CA ASP A 225 6.38 1.73 17.75
C ASP A 225 5.18 1.99 16.83
N ASP A 226 4.06 1.35 17.10
CA ASP A 226 2.82 1.52 16.35
C ASP A 226 2.98 1.38 14.83
N ALA A 227 3.79 0.39 14.39
CA ALA A 227 3.98 0.10 12.96
C ALA A 227 2.64 -0.24 12.28
N ILE A 228 1.73 -0.86 13.01
CA ILE A 228 0.33 -1.07 12.63
C ILE A 228 -0.55 -0.65 13.80
N VAL A 229 -1.53 0.20 13.53
CA VAL A 229 -2.64 0.49 14.43
C VAL A 229 -3.94 0.07 13.76
N ARG A 230 -4.65 -0.89 14.35
CA ARG A 230 -5.86 -1.46 13.77
C ARG A 230 -6.99 -1.45 14.80
N LEU A 231 -8.03 -0.66 14.53
CA LEU A 231 -9.25 -0.65 15.33
C LEU A 231 -9.93 -2.01 15.29
N PHE A 232 -10.49 -2.44 16.41
CA PHE A 232 -11.30 -3.64 16.44
C PHE A 232 -12.61 -3.42 15.69
N ASP A 233 -12.94 -4.41 14.88
CA ASP A 233 -14.23 -4.53 14.21
C ASP A 233 -14.64 -6.01 14.09
N GLN A 234 -15.70 -6.29 13.35
CA GLN A 234 -16.23 -7.64 13.19
C GLN A 234 -15.23 -8.65 12.58
N SER A 235 -14.15 -8.19 11.93
CA SER A 235 -13.11 -9.08 11.39
C SER A 235 -12.37 -9.86 12.49
N PHE A 236 -12.37 -9.35 13.73
CA PHE A 236 -11.76 -9.99 14.89
C PHE A 236 -12.64 -11.05 15.57
N LEU A 237 -13.84 -11.31 15.05
CA LEU A 237 -14.70 -12.40 15.52
C LEU A 237 -14.24 -13.79 15.05
N SER A 238 -13.26 -13.85 14.18
CA SER A 238 -12.62 -15.07 13.69
C SER A 238 -11.11 -14.97 13.81
N LYS A 239 -10.39 -16.06 13.42
CA LYS A 239 -8.94 -16.03 13.25
C LYS A 239 -8.55 -14.86 12.36
N HIS A 240 -7.62 -14.04 12.81
CA HIS A 240 -7.10 -12.88 12.11
C HIS A 240 -5.58 -13.03 11.95
N ILE A 241 -5.09 -12.94 10.73
CA ILE A 241 -3.66 -13.08 10.41
C ILE A 241 -3.15 -11.73 9.93
N PHE A 242 -2.15 -11.19 10.61
CA PHE A 242 -1.36 -10.05 10.13
C PHE A 242 -0.13 -10.57 9.43
N ILE A 243 0.16 -10.02 8.27
CA ILE A 243 1.25 -10.44 7.39
C ILE A 243 2.20 -9.25 7.25
N MET A 244 3.46 -9.46 7.57
CA MET A 244 4.53 -8.50 7.36
C MET A 244 5.41 -8.96 6.21
N TYR A 245 5.54 -8.13 5.20
CA TYR A 245 6.53 -8.27 4.14
C TYR A 245 7.68 -7.31 4.42
N GLN A 246 8.84 -7.86 4.70
CA GLN A 246 10.08 -7.13 4.84
C GLN A 246 10.84 -7.20 3.54
N HIS A 247 11.11 -6.06 2.93
CA HIS A 247 11.88 -5.93 1.71
C HIS A 247 13.23 -5.31 2.00
N ALA A 248 14.32 -6.02 1.75
CA ALA A 248 15.61 -5.37 1.58
C ALA A 248 15.66 -4.83 0.14
N ILE A 249 16.00 -3.56 0.00
CA ILE A 249 15.89 -2.79 -1.25
C ILE A 249 17.19 -2.05 -1.54
N SER A 250 17.38 -1.64 -2.79
CA SER A 250 18.50 -0.80 -3.19
C SER A 250 18.34 0.65 -2.70
N GLU A 251 19.42 1.40 -2.67
CA GLU A 251 19.39 2.84 -2.35
C GLU A 251 18.52 3.61 -3.35
N SER A 252 18.60 3.29 -4.64
CA SER A 252 17.80 3.93 -5.68
C SER A 252 16.30 3.70 -5.46
N TYR A 253 15.92 2.48 -5.07
CA TYR A 253 14.53 2.17 -4.78
C TYR A 253 14.06 2.83 -3.48
N PHE A 254 14.90 2.86 -2.44
CA PHE A 254 14.60 3.58 -1.22
C PHE A 254 14.36 5.07 -1.46
N ASN A 255 15.21 5.72 -2.26
CA ASN A 255 15.05 7.13 -2.61
C ASN A 255 13.75 7.39 -3.39
N TYR A 256 13.39 6.50 -4.32
CA TYR A 256 12.11 6.57 -5.03
C TYR A 256 10.93 6.46 -4.06
N LEU A 257 10.92 5.45 -3.20
CA LEU A 257 9.85 5.23 -2.21
C LEU A 257 9.75 6.38 -1.19
N SER A 258 10.87 6.98 -0.81
CA SER A 258 10.89 8.15 0.08
C SER A 258 10.20 9.35 -0.55
N GLN A 259 10.39 9.59 -1.84
CA GLN A 259 9.67 10.64 -2.58
C GLN A 259 8.16 10.32 -2.65
N VAL A 260 7.79 9.06 -2.94
CA VAL A 260 6.39 8.63 -2.95
C VAL A 260 5.75 8.85 -1.57
N LYS A 261 6.44 8.44 -0.50
CA LYS A 261 5.96 8.61 0.89
C LYS A 261 5.70 10.08 1.20
N THR A 262 6.67 10.96 0.89
CA THR A 262 6.53 12.41 1.10
C THR A 262 5.30 12.97 0.39
N LEU A 263 5.03 12.57 -0.86
CA LEU A 263 3.87 13.05 -1.61
C LEU A 263 2.54 12.53 -1.08
N THR A 264 2.50 11.27 -0.64
CA THR A 264 1.25 10.66 -0.13
C THR A 264 0.90 11.10 1.29
N GLU A 265 1.89 11.47 2.10
CA GLU A 265 1.71 11.98 3.46
C GLU A 265 1.53 13.51 3.50
N SER A 266 1.72 14.21 2.38
CA SER A 266 1.47 15.65 2.28
C SER A 266 -0.02 15.94 2.46
N THR A 267 -0.34 16.81 3.42
CA THR A 267 -1.73 17.13 3.82
C THR A 267 -2.30 18.34 3.09
N GLY A 268 -1.56 18.93 2.15
CA GLY A 268 -1.96 20.14 1.41
C GLY A 268 -1.79 21.43 2.24
N THR A 269 -0.89 21.42 3.22
CA THR A 269 -0.59 22.61 4.02
C THR A 269 0.41 23.53 3.34
N LEU A 270 0.46 24.78 3.80
CA LEU A 270 1.41 25.80 3.28
C LEU A 270 2.89 25.42 3.50
N PHE A 271 3.16 24.45 4.37
CA PHE A 271 4.51 23.98 4.73
C PHE A 271 4.89 22.69 4.05
N ASP A 272 3.98 22.08 3.28
CA ASP A 272 4.29 20.89 2.52
C ASP A 272 5.30 21.22 1.41
N PRO A 273 6.26 20.33 1.13
CA PRO A 273 7.17 20.55 0.01
C PRO A 273 6.35 20.65 -1.29
N PRO A 274 6.77 21.54 -2.22
CA PRO A 274 6.08 21.65 -3.50
C PRO A 274 6.04 20.26 -4.14
N SER A 275 4.88 19.89 -4.69
CA SER A 275 4.67 18.63 -5.39
C SER A 275 5.68 18.53 -6.54
N GLY A 276 6.79 17.84 -6.28
CA GLY A 276 7.81 17.52 -7.26
C GLY A 276 7.43 16.26 -8.03
N ARG A 277 8.02 16.10 -9.19
CA ARG A 277 7.91 14.84 -9.94
C ARG A 277 8.73 13.76 -9.23
N VAL A 278 8.12 12.61 -8.96
CA VAL A 278 8.83 11.43 -8.45
C VAL A 278 9.77 10.92 -9.53
N GLN A 279 11.06 10.87 -9.20
CA GLN A 279 12.07 10.37 -10.12
C GLN A 279 12.24 8.86 -9.92
N GLY A 280 11.78 8.08 -10.89
CA GLY A 280 11.99 6.62 -10.95
C GLY A 280 13.30 6.25 -11.65
N ASN A 281 13.40 4.96 -12.03
CA ASN A 281 14.56 4.44 -12.78
C ASN A 281 14.23 4.08 -14.24
N ILE A 282 13.05 4.47 -14.73
CA ILE A 282 12.64 4.21 -16.12
C ILE A 282 13.15 5.31 -17.02
N ASN A 283 13.86 4.90 -18.08
CA ASN A 283 14.50 5.77 -19.06
C ASN A 283 13.88 5.52 -20.44
N THR A 284 13.86 6.54 -21.28
CA THR A 284 13.48 6.44 -22.70
C THR A 284 14.55 7.09 -23.56
N ILE A 285 14.71 6.59 -24.76
CA ILE A 285 15.62 7.16 -25.77
C ILE A 285 15.03 8.46 -26.34
N ASP A 286 13.70 8.52 -26.46
CA ASP A 286 13.00 9.71 -26.91
C ASP A 286 12.69 10.64 -25.73
N ALA A 287 13.37 11.78 -25.69
CA ALA A 287 13.20 12.77 -24.62
C ALA A 287 11.81 13.43 -24.62
N THR A 288 11.00 13.26 -25.65
CA THR A 288 9.65 13.84 -25.75
C THR A 288 8.61 13.01 -25.00
N VAL A 289 8.84 11.69 -24.83
CA VAL A 289 7.96 10.81 -24.07
C VAL A 289 8.56 10.52 -22.71
N GLN A 290 7.81 10.81 -21.68
CA GLN A 290 8.24 10.60 -20.31
C GLN A 290 7.58 9.36 -19.73
N ALA A 291 8.37 8.51 -19.10
CA ALA A 291 7.88 7.41 -18.29
C ALA A 291 8.16 7.70 -16.81
N ILE A 292 7.29 7.19 -15.95
CA ILE A 292 7.41 7.24 -14.50
C ILE A 292 7.30 5.84 -13.92
N GLY A 293 7.75 5.68 -12.69
CA GLY A 293 7.69 4.40 -12.00
C GLY A 293 9.06 3.83 -11.71
N PHE A 294 9.08 2.62 -11.20
CA PHE A 294 10.32 1.95 -10.78
C PHE A 294 10.22 0.44 -11.01
N PHE A 295 11.28 -0.13 -11.56
CA PHE A 295 11.49 -1.58 -11.56
C PHE A 295 12.61 -1.91 -10.60
N GLY A 296 12.30 -2.68 -9.53
CA GLY A 296 13.22 -3.03 -8.47
C GLY A 296 13.61 -4.50 -8.44
N ALA A 297 14.78 -4.78 -7.88
CA ALA A 297 15.21 -6.11 -7.49
C ALA A 297 15.29 -6.15 -5.96
N ILE A 298 14.40 -6.91 -5.32
CA ILE A 298 14.20 -6.86 -3.87
C ILE A 298 14.40 -8.24 -3.25
N ARG A 299 14.87 -8.27 -2.01
CA ARG A 299 14.80 -9.47 -1.19
C ARG A 299 13.57 -9.36 -0.29
N VAL A 300 12.70 -10.39 -0.29
CA VAL A 300 11.45 -10.43 0.48
C VAL A 300 11.55 -11.48 1.55
N ASP A 301 11.30 -11.10 2.80
CA ASP A 301 11.08 -12.01 3.92
C ASP A 301 9.67 -11.78 4.45
N THR A 302 8.94 -12.88 4.74
CA THR A 302 7.53 -12.80 5.17
C THR A 302 7.38 -13.39 6.55
N SER A 303 6.72 -12.69 7.44
CA SER A 303 6.33 -13.20 8.76
C SER A 303 4.86 -12.96 9.05
N TYR A 304 4.34 -13.73 10.00
CA TYR A 304 2.92 -13.77 10.33
C TYR A 304 2.73 -13.60 11.83
N SER A 305 1.69 -12.85 12.20
CA SER A 305 1.17 -12.81 13.57
C SER A 305 -0.30 -13.18 13.55
N VAL A 306 -0.70 -14.15 14.36
CA VAL A 306 -2.07 -14.67 14.40
C VAL A 306 -2.73 -14.22 15.69
N ILE A 307 -3.92 -13.66 15.54
CA ILE A 307 -4.76 -13.24 16.65
C ILE A 307 -6.04 -14.09 16.64
N TYR A 308 -6.32 -14.71 17.76
CA TYR A 308 -7.58 -15.42 17.97
C TYR A 308 -8.54 -14.59 18.83
N PRO A 309 -9.86 -14.71 18.64
CA PRO A 309 -10.85 -13.95 19.39
C PRO A 309 -10.73 -14.08 20.93
N ASN A 310 -10.23 -15.21 21.42
CA ASN A 310 -10.04 -15.47 22.86
C ASN A 310 -8.76 -14.85 23.44
N GLN A 311 -7.92 -14.23 22.63
CA GLN A 311 -6.68 -13.55 23.06
C GLN A 311 -6.88 -12.05 23.29
N ILE A 312 -8.04 -11.50 22.88
CA ILE A 312 -8.34 -10.08 22.91
C ILE A 312 -9.62 -9.81 23.73
N ASN A 313 -9.71 -8.61 24.32
CA ASN A 313 -10.86 -8.17 25.09
C ASN A 313 -11.92 -7.47 24.21
N TYR A 314 -12.20 -8.03 23.05
CA TYR A 314 -13.17 -7.49 22.12
C TYR A 314 -14.44 -8.33 22.10
N THR A 315 -15.57 -7.70 22.42
CA THR A 315 -16.88 -8.35 22.47
C THR A 315 -17.89 -7.57 21.64
N GLN A 316 -17.89 -7.78 20.35
CA GLN A 316 -18.95 -7.25 19.47
C GLN A 316 -19.88 -8.39 19.06
N LYS A 317 -21.19 -8.08 18.92
CA LYS A 317 -22.14 -9.03 18.35
C LYS A 317 -21.84 -9.19 16.86
N ASP A 318 -21.75 -10.44 16.41
CA ASP A 318 -21.64 -10.75 14.99
C ASP A 318 -22.91 -10.27 14.25
N GLY A 319 -22.75 -9.34 13.32
CA GLY A 319 -23.86 -8.76 12.55
C GLY A 319 -24.52 -9.77 11.61
N CYS A 320 -23.84 -10.86 11.29
CA CYS A 320 -24.38 -11.95 10.46
C CYS A 320 -24.89 -13.14 11.29
N LEU A 321 -24.91 -13.05 12.63
CA LEU A 321 -25.52 -14.09 13.45
C LEU A 321 -27.02 -14.12 13.23
N TYR A 322 -27.58 -15.30 12.93
CA TYR A 322 -29.02 -15.47 12.73
C TYR A 322 -29.80 -15.07 14.00
N ASP A 323 -30.76 -14.18 13.82
CA ASP A 323 -31.71 -13.76 14.86
C ASP A 323 -33.14 -13.83 14.26
N PRO A 324 -34.00 -14.71 14.78
CA PRO A 324 -35.34 -14.89 14.22
C PRO A 324 -36.24 -13.63 14.36
N SER A 325 -35.82 -12.64 15.13
CA SER A 325 -36.54 -11.36 15.25
C SER A 325 -36.17 -10.34 14.16
N ILE A 326 -35.12 -10.62 13.39
CA ILE A 326 -34.62 -9.76 12.31
C ILE A 326 -35.08 -10.36 10.98
N ALA A 327 -35.72 -9.56 10.14
CA ALA A 327 -36.12 -10.04 8.80
C ALA A 327 -34.88 -10.17 7.90
N ASP A 328 -34.87 -11.18 7.01
CA ASP A 328 -33.73 -11.52 6.16
C ASP A 328 -33.20 -10.34 5.33
N TYR A 329 -34.09 -9.44 4.88
CA TYR A 329 -33.70 -8.24 4.12
C TYR A 329 -33.02 -7.14 4.95
N GLN A 330 -32.98 -7.28 6.27
CA GLN A 330 -32.32 -6.31 7.18
C GLN A 330 -30.85 -6.67 7.46
N TYR A 331 -30.42 -7.88 7.04
CA TYR A 331 -29.01 -8.23 7.09
C TYR A 331 -28.25 -7.53 5.97
N GLU A 332 -26.98 -7.24 6.24
CA GLU A 332 -26.09 -6.76 5.19
C GLU A 332 -25.99 -7.78 4.04
N PRO A 333 -25.90 -7.34 2.78
CA PRO A 333 -25.88 -8.24 1.63
C PRO A 333 -24.81 -9.34 1.68
N TYR A 334 -23.67 -9.06 2.31
CA TYR A 334 -22.60 -10.04 2.47
C TYR A 334 -22.91 -11.11 3.52
N CYS A 335 -23.85 -10.89 4.41
CA CYS A 335 -24.33 -11.92 5.33
C CYS A 335 -25.14 -13.02 4.62
N ALA A 336 -25.75 -12.71 3.47
CA ALA A 336 -26.42 -13.72 2.63
C ALA A 336 -25.48 -14.36 1.61
N ASP A 337 -24.43 -13.63 1.19
CA ASP A 337 -23.45 -14.09 0.22
C ASP A 337 -22.17 -13.28 0.38
N CYS A 338 -21.18 -13.87 1.05
CA CYS A 338 -19.94 -13.17 1.41
C CYS A 338 -19.06 -12.78 0.22
N ILE A 339 -19.30 -13.32 -0.98
CA ILE A 339 -18.64 -12.90 -2.23
C ILE A 339 -19.04 -11.47 -2.64
N LYS A 340 -20.16 -10.96 -2.17
CA LYS A 340 -20.57 -9.56 -2.40
C LYS A 340 -19.68 -8.54 -1.69
N LEU A 341 -18.89 -8.99 -0.72
CA LEU A 341 -17.90 -8.13 -0.10
C LEU A 341 -16.65 -8.03 -0.99
N SER A 342 -16.28 -6.82 -1.34
CA SER A 342 -15.18 -6.57 -2.27
C SER A 342 -13.87 -7.21 -1.80
N GLY A 343 -13.19 -7.92 -2.68
CA GLY A 343 -11.93 -8.59 -2.41
C GLY A 343 -12.05 -9.93 -1.66
N SER A 344 -13.27 -10.42 -1.42
CA SER A 344 -13.48 -11.72 -0.77
C SER A 344 -13.35 -12.89 -1.76
N LEU A 345 -12.82 -14.01 -1.27
CA LEU A 345 -12.65 -15.26 -1.99
C LEU A 345 -13.18 -16.43 -1.15
N LYS A 346 -13.80 -17.41 -1.78
CA LYS A 346 -14.23 -18.65 -1.09
C LYS A 346 -13.06 -19.57 -0.74
N GLU A 347 -11.96 -19.48 -1.48
CA GLU A 347 -10.77 -20.28 -1.23
C GLU A 347 -9.87 -19.59 -0.21
N PRO A 348 -9.41 -20.32 0.83
CA PRO A 348 -8.45 -19.78 1.77
C PRO A 348 -7.09 -19.53 1.13
N PRO A 349 -6.36 -18.49 1.52
CA PRO A 349 -4.97 -18.31 1.14
C PRO A 349 -4.13 -19.54 1.61
N ILE A 350 -3.06 -19.85 0.89
CA ILE A 350 -2.23 -21.05 1.15
C ILE A 350 -1.72 -21.07 2.61
N TYR A 351 -1.35 -19.92 3.15
CA TYR A 351 -0.84 -19.79 4.53
C TYR A 351 -1.93 -19.91 5.61
N TRP A 352 -3.23 -19.85 5.27
CA TRP A 352 -4.32 -19.83 6.25
C TRP A 352 -4.33 -21.06 7.18
N SER A 353 -4.01 -22.23 6.64
CA SER A 353 -4.01 -23.49 7.38
C SER A 353 -2.64 -23.83 8.01
N THR A 354 -1.56 -23.18 7.53
CA THR A 354 -0.18 -23.49 7.95
C THR A 354 0.34 -22.57 9.05
N VAL A 355 -0.24 -21.36 9.15
CA VAL A 355 0.13 -20.36 10.18
C VAL A 355 -0.83 -20.48 11.35
N ASN A 356 -0.28 -20.72 12.57
CA ASN A 356 -1.03 -20.90 13.83
C ASN A 356 -0.52 -19.96 14.91
#